data_8d068658033598d44691db0459ff7453
#
_entry.id   8d068658033598d44691db0459ff7453
#
_cell.length_a   1.000
_cell.length_b   1.000
_cell.length_c   1.000
_cell.angle_alpha   90.00
_cell.angle_beta   90.00
_cell.angle_gamma   90.00
#
_symmetry.space_group_name_H-M   'P 1'
#
loop_
_entity.id
_entity.type
_entity.pdbx_description
1 polymer ?
#
loop_
_entity_poly.entity_id
_entity_poly.type
_entity_poly.pdbx_seq_one_letter_code
_entity_poly.pdbx_strand_id
1 'polypeptide(L)'
;MEEKLKTPAPSPEHAYGYSSLAAETLARSLGDETLPDLKESLAIGPQKLPAVIPDEARGLLTETDWPESPSELRPAWEVYYDAMADLAAQLLRIMATGLELEADYFDPMIAYHSSAMRAINYPHLDSRPPPGQLRAGAHTDYGTLSILTYDDAPGGLQIKLGNHWVAIPQVPGGFVVNLGDMMARWTNDRWVSTMHRVGIPEPDAKGSTRRQSIVFFHNASWDAEVRCIPTCLSEGEKPKYPPVLAGPHLLSKFTSTVGEY
;
A
#
# COMPACT_ATOMS: atom_id res chain seq x y z
N MET A 1 -2.39 -5.54 24.19
CA MET A 1 -2.69 -4.12 23.86
C MET A 1 -1.55 -3.20 24.33
N GLU A 2 -1.17 -3.23 25.59
CA GLU A 2 -0.11 -2.36 26.14
C GLU A 2 1.22 -2.44 25.37
N GLU A 3 1.62 -3.67 24.94
CA GLU A 3 2.88 -3.85 24.19
C GLU A 3 2.85 -3.19 22.81
N LYS A 4 1.72 -3.26 22.12
CA LYS A 4 1.56 -2.62 20.79
C LYS A 4 1.67 -1.08 20.88
N LEU A 5 1.17 -0.50 21.95
CA LEU A 5 1.17 0.94 22.17
C LEU A 5 2.54 1.51 22.54
N LYS A 6 3.55 0.66 22.81
CA LYS A 6 4.94 1.11 22.97
C LYS A 6 5.59 1.47 21.62
N THR A 7 5.08 0.92 20.52
CA THR A 7 5.53 1.29 19.18
C THR A 7 4.89 2.61 18.79
N PRO A 8 5.65 3.62 18.33
CA PRO A 8 5.09 4.91 17.93
C PRO A 8 3.98 4.76 16.89
N ALA A 9 3.00 5.64 16.93
CA ALA A 9 2.02 5.77 15.87
C ALA A 9 2.63 6.50 14.67
N PRO A 10 2.22 6.19 13.42
CA PRO A 10 2.64 6.96 12.26
C PRO A 10 2.28 8.44 12.39
N SER A 11 3.20 9.31 11.94
CA SER A 11 3.02 10.76 11.88
C SER A 11 3.55 11.30 10.54
N PRO A 12 3.31 12.56 10.19
CA PRO A 12 3.91 13.17 9.00
C PRO A 12 5.45 13.11 8.99
N GLU A 13 6.08 13.15 10.18
CA GLU A 13 7.52 13.09 10.36
C GLU A 13 8.05 11.64 10.40
N HIS A 14 7.17 10.65 10.62
CA HIS A 14 7.53 9.24 10.74
C HIS A 14 6.37 8.35 10.28
N ALA A 15 6.42 7.90 9.04
CA ALA A 15 5.30 7.22 8.37
C ALA A 15 5.03 5.79 8.87
N TYR A 16 5.86 5.25 9.75
CA TYR A 16 5.83 3.84 10.17
C TYR A 16 5.51 3.70 11.64
N GLY A 17 5.04 2.52 12.02
CA GLY A 17 4.69 2.21 13.40
C GLY A 17 3.34 1.52 13.52
N TYR A 18 2.77 1.55 14.71
CA TYR A 18 1.51 0.90 15.03
C TYR A 18 0.33 1.88 14.98
N SER A 19 -0.60 1.63 14.06
CA SER A 19 -1.90 2.31 14.00
C SER A 19 -2.92 1.51 14.80
N SER A 20 -3.49 2.12 15.83
CA SER A 20 -4.52 1.49 16.65
C SER A 20 -5.84 1.31 15.91
N LEU A 21 -6.76 0.53 16.48
CA LEU A 21 -8.08 0.29 15.90
C LEU A 21 -8.81 1.62 15.65
N ALA A 22 -9.34 1.75 14.44
CA ALA A 22 -10.09 2.94 13.99
C ALA A 22 -9.30 4.26 14.00
N ALA A 23 -7.97 4.19 13.93
CA ALA A 23 -7.10 5.38 13.84
C ALA A 23 -7.02 5.95 12.42
N GLU A 24 -7.38 5.20 11.40
CA GLU A 24 -7.26 5.60 9.98
C GLU A 24 -8.61 5.66 9.28
N THR A 25 -8.70 6.50 8.26
CA THR A 25 -9.85 6.61 7.35
C THR A 25 -9.35 6.74 5.92
N LEU A 26 -9.17 5.62 5.22
CA LEU A 26 -8.58 5.59 3.88
C LEU A 26 -9.41 6.38 2.83
N ALA A 27 -10.74 6.37 2.96
CA ALA A 27 -11.61 7.08 2.03
C ALA A 27 -11.40 8.62 2.00
N ARG A 28 -10.75 9.19 3.02
CA ARG A 28 -10.32 10.62 3.00
C ARG A 28 -9.38 10.94 1.85
N SER A 29 -8.60 9.97 1.36
CA SER A 29 -7.75 10.16 0.17
C SER A 29 -8.54 10.53 -1.09
N LEU A 30 -9.83 10.22 -1.11
CA LEU A 30 -10.77 10.55 -2.19
C LEU A 30 -11.62 11.79 -1.88
N GLY A 31 -11.44 12.41 -0.72
CA GLY A 31 -12.27 13.52 -0.26
C GLY A 31 -13.59 13.06 0.39
N ASP A 32 -13.78 11.76 0.65
CA ASP A 32 -14.98 11.22 1.26
C ASP A 32 -14.90 11.27 2.79
N GLU A 33 -15.87 11.89 3.43
CA GLU A 33 -16.05 11.82 4.88
C GLU A 33 -16.80 10.51 5.24
N THR A 34 -16.04 9.54 5.74
CA THR A 34 -16.57 8.26 6.20
C THR A 34 -16.20 7.99 7.64
N LEU A 35 -16.87 7.00 8.25
CA LEU A 35 -16.45 6.50 9.56
C LEU A 35 -15.06 5.87 9.48
N PRO A 36 -14.29 5.89 10.59
CA PRO A 36 -12.97 5.26 10.65
C PRO A 36 -12.99 3.78 10.27
N ASP A 37 -11.90 3.31 9.66
CA ASP A 37 -11.71 1.94 9.22
C ASP A 37 -11.59 0.98 10.43
N LEU A 38 -12.28 -0.17 10.36
CA LEU A 38 -12.25 -1.18 11.43
C LEU A 38 -11.01 -2.09 11.31
N LYS A 39 -9.83 -1.50 11.44
CA LYS A 39 -8.55 -2.20 11.39
C LYS A 39 -7.55 -1.59 12.36
N GLU A 40 -6.57 -2.39 12.74
CA GLU A 40 -5.30 -1.96 13.32
C GLU A 40 -4.17 -2.46 12.43
N SER A 41 -3.01 -1.82 12.45
CA SER A 41 -1.89 -2.24 11.61
C SER A 41 -0.53 -1.90 12.20
N LEU A 42 0.48 -2.68 11.80
CA LEU A 42 1.89 -2.35 11.98
C LEU A 42 2.50 -2.11 10.61
N ALA A 43 3.07 -0.94 10.39
CA ALA A 43 3.78 -0.57 9.17
C ALA A 43 5.28 -0.48 9.45
N ILE A 44 6.08 -1.10 8.59
CA ILE A 44 7.53 -1.08 8.64
C ILE A 44 8.04 -0.52 7.31
N GLY A 45 8.99 0.40 7.40
CA GLY A 45 9.55 1.11 6.26
C GLY A 45 10.67 0.37 5.53
N PRO A 46 11.40 1.10 4.67
CA PRO A 46 12.47 0.52 3.86
C PRO A 46 13.59 -0.03 4.72
N GLN A 47 14.12 -1.21 4.32
CA GLN A 47 15.21 -1.88 5.03
C GLN A 47 16.60 -1.35 4.61
N LYS A 48 16.68 -0.72 3.45
CA LYS A 48 17.92 -0.12 2.92
C LYS A 48 17.67 1.36 2.69
N LEU A 49 18.42 2.17 3.39
CA LEU A 49 18.35 3.62 3.26
C LEU A 49 19.52 4.14 2.40
N PRO A 50 19.34 5.19 1.60
CA PRO A 50 20.43 5.83 0.90
C PRO A 50 21.40 6.49 1.90
N ALA A 51 22.69 6.61 1.50
CA ALA A 51 23.71 7.22 2.36
C ALA A 51 23.43 8.69 2.70
N VAL A 52 22.71 9.39 1.83
CA VAL A 52 22.29 10.77 2.04
C VAL A 52 20.77 10.82 1.92
N ILE A 53 20.11 11.25 2.98
CA ILE A 53 18.66 11.38 3.05
C ILE A 53 18.33 12.88 3.07
N PRO A 54 17.60 13.41 2.07
CA PRO A 54 17.09 14.78 2.10
C PRO A 54 16.22 15.02 3.35
N ASP A 55 16.26 16.23 3.90
CA ASP A 55 15.49 16.54 5.13
C ASP A 55 13.98 16.31 4.93
N GLU A 56 13.44 16.66 3.77
CA GLU A 56 12.05 16.44 3.40
C GLU A 56 11.68 14.96 3.23
N ALA A 57 12.65 14.08 3.06
CA ALA A 57 12.45 12.64 2.89
C ALA A 57 12.42 11.87 4.22
N ARG A 58 12.85 12.50 5.33
CA ARG A 58 13.06 11.81 6.62
C ARG A 58 11.81 11.12 7.15
N GLY A 59 10.62 11.64 6.86
CA GLY A 59 9.36 11.01 7.26
C GLY A 59 9.11 9.65 6.61
N LEU A 60 9.65 9.41 5.39
CA LEU A 60 9.49 8.16 4.64
C LEU A 60 10.78 7.34 4.55
N LEU A 61 11.96 7.99 4.60
CA LEU A 61 13.25 7.34 4.56
C LEU A 61 13.87 7.39 5.97
N THR A 62 13.32 6.61 6.88
CA THR A 62 13.74 6.53 8.28
C THR A 62 13.79 5.08 8.73
N GLU A 63 14.63 4.81 9.73
CA GLU A 63 14.61 3.52 10.41
C GLU A 63 13.28 3.35 11.15
N THR A 64 12.79 2.12 11.17
CA THR A 64 11.55 1.81 11.87
C THR A 64 11.83 1.48 13.33
N ASP A 65 11.03 2.02 14.22
CA ASP A 65 10.98 1.61 15.62
C ASP A 65 10.30 0.24 15.73
N TRP A 66 11.10 -0.77 16.03
CA TRP A 66 10.60 -2.14 16.13
C TRP A 66 9.98 -2.40 17.52
N PRO A 67 8.85 -3.13 17.58
CA PRO A 67 8.37 -3.63 18.87
C PRO A 67 9.38 -4.62 19.45
N GLU A 68 9.59 -4.55 20.77
CA GLU A 68 10.53 -5.43 21.47
C GLU A 68 10.08 -6.90 21.50
N SER A 69 8.77 -7.13 21.42
CA SER A 69 8.17 -8.45 21.52
C SER A 69 7.09 -8.66 20.42
N PRO A 70 7.04 -9.85 19.81
CA PRO A 70 7.96 -10.99 20.00
C PRO A 70 9.32 -10.77 19.30
N SER A 71 10.39 -11.31 19.87
CA SER A 71 11.77 -11.15 19.34
C SER A 71 11.97 -11.70 17.93
N GLU A 72 11.15 -12.69 17.54
CA GLU A 72 11.19 -13.32 16.22
C GLU A 72 10.54 -12.46 15.13
N LEU A 73 9.80 -11.41 15.50
CA LEU A 73 9.07 -10.58 14.54
C LEU A 73 10.02 -9.90 13.54
N ARG A 74 11.03 -9.21 14.05
CA ARG A 74 11.97 -8.46 13.21
C ARG A 74 12.70 -9.37 12.21
N PRO A 75 13.40 -10.46 12.61
CA PRO A 75 14.10 -11.29 11.64
C PRO A 75 13.16 -11.97 10.63
N ALA A 76 11.96 -12.39 11.04
CA ALA A 76 10.97 -12.94 10.10
C ALA A 76 10.47 -11.89 9.10
N TRP A 77 10.27 -10.67 9.57
CA TRP A 77 9.81 -9.56 8.72
C TRP A 77 10.86 -9.15 7.68
N GLU A 78 12.13 -9.02 8.11
CA GLU A 78 13.23 -8.63 7.23
C GLU A 78 13.41 -9.63 6.08
N VAL A 79 13.38 -10.93 6.38
CA VAL A 79 13.46 -12.00 5.35
C VAL A 79 12.28 -11.91 4.38
N TYR A 80 11.06 -11.71 4.90
CA TYR A 80 9.88 -11.64 4.06
C TYR A 80 9.85 -10.34 3.24
N TYR A 81 10.28 -9.22 3.81
CA TYR A 81 10.40 -7.94 3.13
C TYR A 81 11.34 -8.03 1.93
N ASP A 82 12.54 -8.60 2.12
CA ASP A 82 13.52 -8.77 1.05
C ASP A 82 12.96 -9.66 -0.08
N ALA A 83 12.30 -10.77 0.27
CA ALA A 83 11.65 -11.64 -0.72
C ALA A 83 10.55 -10.90 -1.53
N MET A 84 9.77 -10.01 -0.88
CA MET A 84 8.74 -9.22 -1.56
C MET A 84 9.35 -8.11 -2.42
N ALA A 85 10.46 -7.50 -2.00
CA ALA A 85 11.21 -6.54 -2.80
C ALA A 85 11.77 -7.17 -4.08
N ASP A 86 12.36 -8.36 -3.97
CA ASP A 86 12.86 -9.13 -5.11
C ASP A 86 11.72 -9.53 -6.07
N LEU A 87 10.58 -9.96 -5.53
CA LEU A 87 9.40 -10.28 -6.34
C LEU A 87 8.87 -9.04 -7.07
N ALA A 88 8.79 -7.90 -6.39
CA ALA A 88 8.35 -6.64 -6.99
C ALA A 88 9.27 -6.20 -8.14
N ALA A 89 10.60 -6.32 -7.97
CA ALA A 89 11.58 -6.02 -9.02
C ALA A 89 11.39 -6.93 -10.25
N GLN A 90 11.16 -8.25 -10.03
CA GLN A 90 10.89 -9.17 -11.13
C GLN A 90 9.57 -8.85 -11.85
N LEU A 91 8.51 -8.51 -11.11
CA LEU A 91 7.23 -8.08 -11.70
C LEU A 91 7.41 -6.81 -12.52
N LEU A 92 8.16 -5.83 -12.05
CA LEU A 92 8.45 -4.60 -12.80
C LEU A 92 9.21 -4.88 -14.10
N ARG A 93 10.15 -5.83 -14.11
CA ARG A 93 10.83 -6.26 -15.34
C ARG A 93 9.88 -6.90 -16.36
N ILE A 94 8.95 -7.74 -15.89
CA ILE A 94 7.89 -8.30 -16.74
C ILE A 94 7.00 -7.16 -17.28
N MET A 95 6.64 -6.22 -16.42
CA MET A 95 5.82 -5.06 -16.79
C MET A 95 6.53 -4.16 -17.79
N ALA A 96 7.84 -3.92 -17.65
CA ALA A 96 8.64 -3.18 -18.62
C ALA A 96 8.53 -3.82 -20.01
N THR A 97 8.73 -5.14 -20.10
CA THR A 97 8.56 -5.90 -21.35
C THR A 97 7.14 -5.75 -21.91
N GLY A 98 6.10 -5.82 -21.07
CA GLY A 98 4.71 -5.59 -21.47
C GLY A 98 4.41 -4.16 -21.96
N LEU A 99 5.28 -3.20 -21.65
CA LEU A 99 5.23 -1.81 -22.12
C LEU A 99 6.17 -1.55 -23.32
N GLU A 100 6.73 -2.61 -23.91
CA GLU A 100 7.69 -2.54 -25.04
C GLU A 100 8.97 -1.77 -24.68
N LEU A 101 9.45 -1.93 -23.42
CA LEU A 101 10.66 -1.36 -22.88
C LEU A 101 11.70 -2.46 -22.62
N GLU A 102 12.97 -2.07 -22.45
CA GLU A 102 13.99 -2.99 -21.94
C GLU A 102 13.61 -3.51 -20.55
N ALA A 103 13.91 -4.77 -20.27
CA ALA A 103 13.45 -5.43 -19.05
C ALA A 103 13.95 -4.73 -17.76
N ASP A 104 15.11 -4.09 -17.80
CA ASP A 104 15.74 -3.37 -16.69
C ASP A 104 15.36 -1.88 -16.61
N TYR A 105 14.37 -1.44 -17.40
CA TYR A 105 13.97 -0.03 -17.47
C TYR A 105 13.69 0.61 -16.11
N PHE A 106 13.05 -0.13 -15.21
CA PHE A 106 12.70 0.38 -13.88
C PHE A 106 13.82 0.20 -12.84
N ASP A 107 14.85 -0.63 -13.10
CA ASP A 107 15.89 -0.97 -12.11
C ASP A 107 16.57 0.27 -11.48
N PRO A 108 17.02 1.29 -12.25
CA PRO A 108 17.62 2.47 -11.65
C PRO A 108 16.63 3.31 -10.83
N MET A 109 15.34 3.22 -11.11
CA MET A 109 14.30 3.97 -10.42
C MET A 109 13.87 3.33 -9.09
N ILE A 110 14.32 2.10 -8.82
CA ILE A 110 13.94 1.33 -7.62
C ILE A 110 15.15 0.90 -6.77
N ALA A 111 16.36 1.36 -7.09
CA ALA A 111 17.60 0.95 -6.42
C ALA A 111 17.59 1.24 -4.90
N TYR A 112 16.93 2.33 -4.48
CA TYR A 112 16.69 2.72 -3.08
C TYR A 112 15.20 3.00 -2.87
N HIS A 113 14.39 1.98 -3.15
CA HIS A 113 12.93 2.10 -3.09
C HIS A 113 12.43 2.44 -1.69
N SER A 114 11.47 3.36 -1.59
CA SER A 114 10.82 3.77 -0.33
C SER A 114 9.63 2.89 0.03
N SER A 115 9.75 1.58 -0.23
CA SER A 115 8.66 0.63 -0.01
C SER A 115 8.39 0.40 1.46
N ALA A 116 7.13 0.12 1.77
CA ALA A 116 6.68 -0.23 3.12
C ALA A 116 5.95 -1.57 3.12
N MET A 117 6.10 -2.33 4.20
CA MET A 117 5.29 -3.52 4.42
C MET A 117 4.40 -3.33 5.63
N ARG A 118 3.13 -3.70 5.50
CA ARG A 118 2.12 -3.52 6.53
C ARG A 118 1.42 -4.83 6.84
N ALA A 119 1.44 -5.24 8.11
CA ALA A 119 0.57 -6.28 8.64
C ALA A 119 -0.71 -5.62 9.19
N ILE A 120 -1.87 -6.11 8.75
CA ILE A 120 -3.17 -5.55 9.09
C ILE A 120 -4.02 -6.61 9.77
N ASN A 121 -4.59 -6.26 10.91
CA ASN A 121 -5.55 -7.07 11.63
C ASN A 121 -6.92 -6.38 11.60
N TYR A 122 -7.90 -7.10 11.10
CA TYR A 122 -9.31 -6.74 11.15
C TYR A 122 -9.95 -7.59 12.26
N PRO A 123 -10.37 -7.00 13.38
CA PRO A 123 -10.86 -7.77 14.50
C PRO A 123 -12.15 -8.53 14.18
N HIS A 124 -12.47 -9.51 15.02
CA HIS A 124 -13.78 -10.13 15.02
C HIS A 124 -14.86 -9.09 15.30
N LEU A 125 -15.97 -9.18 14.61
CA LEU A 125 -17.11 -8.29 14.81
C LEU A 125 -18.22 -9.05 15.54
N ASP A 126 -18.48 -8.68 16.79
CA ASP A 126 -19.56 -9.24 17.61
C ASP A 126 -20.94 -8.75 17.17
N SER A 127 -20.98 -7.63 16.47
CA SER A 127 -22.19 -7.01 15.92
C SER A 127 -21.90 -6.29 14.61
N ARG A 128 -22.94 -6.04 13.82
CA ARG A 128 -22.81 -5.28 12.58
C ARG A 128 -22.48 -3.82 12.90
N PRO A 129 -21.42 -3.27 12.30
CA PRO A 129 -21.06 -1.86 12.46
C PRO A 129 -22.13 -0.95 11.83
N PRO A 130 -22.11 0.35 12.13
CA PRO A 130 -22.99 1.33 11.51
C PRO A 130 -22.97 1.27 9.98
N PRO A 131 -24.09 1.58 9.30
CA PRO A 131 -24.13 1.64 7.85
C PRO A 131 -23.04 2.55 7.26
N GLY A 132 -22.35 2.05 6.24
CA GLY A 132 -21.28 2.79 5.57
C GLY A 132 -19.88 2.59 6.19
N GLN A 133 -19.76 2.10 7.42
CA GLN A 133 -18.46 1.77 7.99
C GLN A 133 -17.90 0.48 7.38
N LEU A 134 -16.63 0.50 7.01
CA LEU A 134 -15.93 -0.62 6.38
C LEU A 134 -14.71 -1.05 7.23
N ARG A 135 -14.16 -2.22 6.90
CA ARG A 135 -12.87 -2.67 7.45
C ARG A 135 -11.70 -1.87 6.88
N ALA A 136 -11.80 -1.52 5.58
CA ALA A 136 -10.96 -0.53 4.93
C ALA A 136 -11.81 0.21 3.88
N GLY A 137 -11.86 1.52 3.96
CA GLY A 137 -12.60 2.38 3.04
C GLY A 137 -12.09 2.26 1.61
N ALA A 138 -12.89 2.71 0.64
CA ALA A 138 -12.50 2.71 -0.76
C ALA A 138 -11.30 3.66 -0.99
N HIS A 139 -10.25 3.16 -1.66
CA HIS A 139 -9.03 3.90 -1.96
C HIS A 139 -8.28 3.28 -3.14
N THR A 140 -7.27 3.97 -3.62
CA THR A 140 -6.21 3.48 -4.50
C THR A 140 -4.89 3.46 -3.75
N ASP A 141 -3.95 2.59 -4.17
CA ASP A 141 -2.59 2.60 -3.64
C ASP A 141 -1.75 3.67 -4.33
N TYR A 142 -0.82 4.29 -3.61
CA TYR A 142 -0.07 5.45 -4.13
C TYR A 142 1.16 5.08 -4.94
N GLY A 143 1.75 3.89 -4.67
CA GLY A 143 3.03 3.45 -5.21
C GLY A 143 2.99 2.93 -6.64
N THR A 144 3.94 2.06 -6.95
CA THR A 144 4.06 1.41 -8.25
C THR A 144 3.14 0.20 -8.34
N LEU A 145 3.28 -0.73 -7.40
CA LEU A 145 2.44 -1.92 -7.24
C LEU A 145 2.36 -2.34 -5.77
N SER A 146 1.34 -3.09 -5.43
CA SER A 146 1.17 -3.71 -4.12
C SER A 146 1.09 -5.21 -4.27
N ILE A 147 1.76 -5.95 -3.38
CA ILE A 147 1.73 -7.42 -3.31
C ILE A 147 1.05 -7.79 -1.99
N LEU A 148 -0.12 -8.40 -2.08
CA LEU A 148 -0.98 -8.69 -0.95
C LEU A 148 -1.17 -10.18 -0.75
N THR A 149 -1.01 -10.65 0.48
CA THR A 149 -1.52 -11.95 0.95
C THR A 149 -2.48 -11.75 2.11
N TYR A 150 -3.44 -12.65 2.28
CA TYR A 150 -4.43 -12.62 3.35
C TYR A 150 -4.98 -14.02 3.64
N ASP A 151 -5.51 -14.19 4.85
CA ASP A 151 -6.21 -15.41 5.24
C ASP A 151 -7.59 -15.52 4.57
N ASP A 152 -8.22 -16.69 4.67
CA ASP A 152 -9.50 -16.98 4.03
C ASP A 152 -10.73 -16.60 4.90
N ALA A 153 -10.56 -15.68 5.86
CA ALA A 153 -11.63 -15.23 6.73
C ALA A 153 -12.72 -14.46 5.96
N PRO A 154 -13.99 -14.57 6.40
CA PRO A 154 -15.13 -13.93 5.73
C PRO A 154 -15.05 -12.40 5.75
N GLY A 155 -15.62 -11.78 4.71
CA GLY A 155 -15.56 -10.33 4.49
C GLY A 155 -14.17 -9.93 4.01
N GLY A 156 -14.01 -9.67 2.75
CA GLY A 156 -12.68 -9.56 2.15
C GLY A 156 -12.54 -8.41 1.18
N LEU A 157 -11.45 -8.53 0.45
CA LEU A 157 -11.05 -7.59 -0.58
C LEU A 157 -12.10 -7.54 -1.69
N GLN A 158 -12.48 -6.33 -2.06
CA GLN A 158 -13.35 -6.03 -3.20
C GLN A 158 -12.67 -4.97 -4.07
N ILE A 159 -12.75 -5.14 -5.39
CA ILE A 159 -12.32 -4.15 -6.38
C ILE A 159 -13.52 -3.51 -7.06
N LYS A 160 -13.36 -2.28 -7.52
CA LYS A 160 -14.41 -1.56 -8.25
C LYS A 160 -14.23 -1.79 -9.76
N LEU A 161 -15.19 -2.47 -10.37
CA LEU A 161 -15.29 -2.64 -11.83
C LEU A 161 -16.52 -1.88 -12.34
N GLY A 162 -16.29 -0.77 -13.03
CA GLY A 162 -17.36 0.17 -13.37
C GLY A 162 -18.09 0.67 -12.11
N ASN A 163 -19.38 0.40 -12.02
CA ASN A 163 -20.20 0.79 -10.87
C ASN A 163 -20.41 -0.33 -9.83
N HIS A 164 -19.75 -1.47 -9.98
CA HIS A 164 -19.95 -2.64 -9.12
C HIS A 164 -18.70 -2.95 -8.30
N TRP A 165 -18.91 -3.45 -7.07
CA TRP A 165 -17.87 -4.02 -6.24
C TRP A 165 -17.83 -5.53 -6.42
N VAL A 166 -16.67 -6.05 -6.78
CA VAL A 166 -16.43 -7.47 -7.05
C VAL A 166 -15.47 -8.02 -6.01
N ALA A 167 -15.86 -9.10 -5.34
CA ALA A 167 -15.01 -9.77 -4.37
C ALA A 167 -13.84 -10.47 -5.07
N ILE A 168 -12.66 -10.36 -4.48
CA ILE A 168 -11.48 -11.09 -4.91
C ILE A 168 -11.32 -12.31 -3.99
N PRO A 169 -11.47 -13.53 -4.51
CA PRO A 169 -11.28 -14.73 -3.72
C PRO A 169 -9.81 -14.94 -3.38
N GLN A 170 -9.56 -15.53 -2.21
CA GLN A 170 -8.22 -15.98 -1.87
C GLN A 170 -7.83 -17.15 -2.80
N VAL A 171 -6.59 -17.11 -3.27
CA VAL A 171 -5.96 -18.24 -3.96
C VAL A 171 -4.89 -18.81 -3.01
N PRO A 172 -5.03 -20.05 -2.52
CA PRO A 172 -4.07 -20.65 -1.61
C PRO A 172 -2.66 -20.64 -2.22
N GLY A 173 -1.68 -20.11 -1.45
CA GLY A 173 -0.29 -19.98 -1.90
C GLY A 173 -0.05 -18.89 -2.96
N GLY A 174 -1.09 -18.11 -3.31
CA GLY A 174 -1.00 -17.01 -4.26
C GLY A 174 -0.96 -15.64 -3.60
N PHE A 175 -0.62 -14.64 -4.41
CA PHE A 175 -0.70 -13.23 -4.07
C PHE A 175 -1.72 -12.53 -4.94
N VAL A 176 -2.36 -11.50 -4.39
CA VAL A 176 -3.05 -10.48 -5.22
C VAL A 176 -2.06 -9.36 -5.47
N VAL A 177 -1.92 -8.98 -6.74
CA VAL A 177 -1.08 -7.85 -7.15
C VAL A 177 -1.96 -6.81 -7.81
N ASN A 178 -1.86 -5.57 -7.35
CA ASN A 178 -2.53 -4.42 -7.98
C ASN A 178 -1.53 -3.30 -8.26
N LEU A 179 -1.86 -2.46 -9.22
CA LEU A 179 -1.06 -1.29 -9.59
C LEU A 179 -1.49 -0.09 -8.76
N GLY A 180 -0.52 0.76 -8.45
CA GLY A 180 -0.74 2.01 -7.74
C GLY A 180 -0.77 3.24 -8.67
N ASP A 181 -1.07 4.39 -8.10
CA ASP A 181 -1.22 5.68 -8.79
C ASP A 181 0.03 6.10 -9.56
N MET A 182 1.21 5.74 -9.02
CA MET A 182 2.49 6.05 -9.67
C MET A 182 2.64 5.29 -10.99
N MET A 183 2.25 4.01 -11.04
CA MET A 183 2.25 3.23 -12.28
C MET A 183 1.20 3.74 -13.27
N ALA A 184 0.02 4.12 -12.82
CA ALA A 184 -0.99 4.75 -13.66
C ALA A 184 -0.44 6.04 -14.30
N ARG A 185 0.28 6.85 -13.52
CA ARG A 185 0.91 8.09 -14.00
C ARG A 185 2.02 7.80 -15.03
N TRP A 186 2.91 6.84 -14.79
CA TRP A 186 3.94 6.42 -15.75
C TRP A 186 3.34 5.96 -17.09
N THR A 187 2.21 5.23 -17.02
CA THR A 187 1.55 4.65 -18.20
C THR A 187 0.47 5.54 -18.81
N ASN A 188 0.36 6.80 -18.40
CA ASN A 188 -0.67 7.74 -18.90
C ASN A 188 -2.11 7.20 -18.75
N ASP A 189 -2.39 6.45 -17.66
CA ASP A 189 -3.62 5.69 -17.38
C ASP A 189 -3.91 4.54 -18.38
N ARG A 190 -2.92 4.11 -19.18
CA ARG A 190 -3.04 2.87 -19.93
C ARG A 190 -3.23 1.68 -19.00
N TRP A 191 -2.55 1.69 -17.87
CA TRP A 191 -2.78 0.83 -16.71
C TRP A 191 -3.31 1.67 -15.56
N VAL A 192 -4.39 1.22 -14.95
CA VAL A 192 -5.09 2.00 -13.93
C VAL A 192 -4.74 1.53 -12.52
N SER A 193 -4.69 2.47 -11.57
CA SER A 193 -4.71 2.16 -10.15
C SER A 193 -6.14 1.74 -9.78
N THR A 194 -6.31 0.46 -9.46
CA THR A 194 -7.64 -0.11 -9.23
C THR A 194 -8.16 0.27 -7.85
N MET A 195 -9.28 0.96 -7.82
CA MET A 195 -9.98 1.27 -6.58
C MET A 195 -10.43 -0.01 -5.88
N HIS A 196 -10.12 -0.12 -4.59
CA HIS A 196 -10.46 -1.31 -3.80
C HIS A 196 -10.85 -0.94 -2.37
N ARG A 197 -11.45 -1.90 -1.67
CA ARG A 197 -11.90 -1.76 -0.27
C ARG A 197 -11.90 -3.11 0.43
N VAL A 198 -12.01 -3.13 1.75
CA VAL A 198 -12.27 -4.35 2.52
C VAL A 198 -13.65 -4.26 3.15
N GLY A 199 -14.53 -5.14 2.71
CA GLY A 199 -15.93 -5.19 3.14
C GLY A 199 -16.12 -5.75 4.54
N ILE A 200 -17.33 -5.54 5.08
CA ILE A 200 -17.79 -6.18 6.29
C ILE A 200 -18.28 -7.60 5.96
N PRO A 201 -18.02 -8.60 6.83
CA PRO A 201 -18.57 -9.95 6.64
C PRO A 201 -20.10 -9.94 6.54
N GLU A 202 -20.65 -10.91 5.80
CA GLU A 202 -22.09 -11.11 5.75
C GLU A 202 -22.66 -11.46 7.15
N PRO A 203 -23.91 -11.09 7.45
CA PRO A 203 -24.49 -11.28 8.78
C PRO A 203 -24.58 -12.74 9.25
N ASP A 204 -24.59 -13.67 8.29
CA ASP A 204 -24.68 -15.12 8.53
C ASP A 204 -23.31 -15.82 8.49
N ALA A 205 -22.21 -15.06 8.43
CA ALA A 205 -20.86 -15.61 8.48
C ALA A 205 -20.64 -16.45 9.74
N LYS A 206 -20.24 -17.71 9.56
CA LYS A 206 -20.04 -18.65 10.67
C LYS A 206 -18.60 -18.55 11.19
N GLY A 207 -18.46 -18.69 12.50
CA GLY A 207 -17.17 -18.70 13.18
C GLY A 207 -16.57 -17.30 13.36
N SER A 208 -15.24 -17.25 13.53
CA SER A 208 -14.56 -15.98 13.70
C SER A 208 -14.52 -15.21 12.39
N THR A 209 -14.88 -13.94 12.46
CA THR A 209 -14.74 -13.01 11.35
C THR A 209 -13.42 -12.23 11.39
N ARG A 210 -12.51 -12.54 12.36
CA ARG A 210 -11.18 -11.94 12.40
C ARG A 210 -10.45 -12.27 11.12
N ARG A 211 -9.81 -11.26 10.52
CA ARG A 211 -9.06 -11.38 9.27
C ARG A 211 -7.68 -10.77 9.44
N GLN A 212 -6.69 -11.34 8.80
CA GLN A 212 -5.33 -10.78 8.71
C GLN A 212 -4.90 -10.66 7.25
N SER A 213 -4.12 -9.63 6.98
CA SER A 213 -3.44 -9.47 5.68
C SER A 213 -2.05 -8.86 5.88
N ILE A 214 -1.16 -9.19 4.95
CA ILE A 214 0.15 -8.56 4.84
C ILE A 214 0.23 -7.99 3.43
N VAL A 215 0.59 -6.73 3.33
CA VAL A 215 0.74 -6.02 2.06
C VAL A 215 2.11 -5.38 1.97
N PHE A 216 2.79 -5.60 0.86
CA PHE A 216 4.01 -4.92 0.48
C PHE A 216 3.66 -3.84 -0.53
N PHE A 217 3.74 -2.57 -0.12
CA PHE A 217 3.55 -1.40 -0.96
C PHE A 217 4.88 -1.04 -1.60
N HIS A 218 5.07 -1.43 -2.84
CA HIS A 218 6.29 -1.09 -3.57
C HIS A 218 6.22 0.36 -4.08
N ASN A 219 7.26 1.12 -3.80
CA ASN A 219 7.43 2.50 -4.23
C ASN A 219 8.75 2.64 -5.02
N ALA A 220 8.87 3.68 -5.81
CA ALA A 220 10.15 4.03 -6.43
C ALA A 220 11.11 4.68 -5.41
N SER A 221 12.36 4.88 -5.83
CA SER A 221 13.34 5.68 -5.08
C SER A 221 12.84 7.12 -4.94
N TRP A 222 13.24 7.80 -3.86
CA TRP A 222 12.77 9.16 -3.55
C TRP A 222 12.94 10.14 -4.71
N ASP A 223 14.08 10.09 -5.38
CA ASP A 223 14.50 10.98 -6.47
C ASP A 223 14.17 10.46 -7.87
N ALA A 224 13.48 9.32 -7.96
CA ALA A 224 13.06 8.78 -9.25
C ALA A 224 12.04 9.70 -9.93
N GLU A 225 12.29 10.06 -11.19
CA GLU A 225 11.36 10.86 -11.97
C GLU A 225 10.22 9.99 -12.52
N VAL A 226 9.00 10.35 -12.18
CA VAL A 226 7.77 9.75 -12.71
C VAL A 226 7.27 10.60 -13.87
N ARG A 227 7.66 10.19 -15.06
CA ARG A 227 7.32 10.83 -16.34
C ARG A 227 6.54 9.84 -17.21
N CYS A 228 5.58 10.31 -17.98
CA CYS A 228 4.86 9.45 -18.94
C CYS A 228 5.84 8.70 -19.85
N ILE A 229 5.70 7.38 -19.90
CA ILE A 229 6.49 6.47 -20.74
C ILE A 229 6.08 6.70 -22.21
N PRO A 230 7.02 6.97 -23.12
CA PRO A 230 6.68 7.29 -24.52
C PRO A 230 5.86 6.21 -25.24
N THR A 231 6.13 4.93 -24.96
CA THR A 231 5.39 3.80 -25.57
C THR A 231 3.93 3.73 -25.11
N CYS A 232 3.55 4.48 -24.06
CA CYS A 232 2.18 4.57 -23.57
C CYS A 232 1.38 5.71 -24.22
N LEU A 233 1.99 6.49 -25.13
CA LEU A 233 1.33 7.57 -25.85
C LEU A 233 0.94 7.11 -27.28
N SER A 234 -0.29 7.38 -27.67
CA SER A 234 -0.72 7.27 -29.06
C SER A 234 -0.11 8.42 -29.89
N GLU A 235 -0.11 8.27 -31.21
CA GLU A 235 0.36 9.31 -32.12
C GLU A 235 -0.42 10.63 -31.90
N GLY A 236 0.33 11.71 -31.62
CA GLY A 236 -0.24 13.04 -31.34
C GLY A 236 -0.82 13.21 -29.91
N GLU A 237 -0.82 12.15 -29.09
CA GLU A 237 -1.25 12.26 -27.69
C GLU A 237 -0.21 12.96 -26.83
N LYS A 238 -0.69 13.77 -25.88
CA LYS A 238 0.18 14.43 -24.89
C LYS A 238 0.06 13.74 -23.54
N PRO A 239 1.15 13.76 -22.73
CA PRO A 239 1.06 13.28 -21.36
C PRO A 239 -0.06 13.99 -20.59
N LYS A 240 -0.89 13.26 -19.88
CA LYS A 240 -1.96 13.78 -19.00
C LYS A 240 -1.39 14.49 -17.77
N TYR A 241 -0.22 14.04 -17.34
CA TYR A 241 0.40 14.48 -16.09
C TYR A 241 1.76 15.11 -16.34
N PRO A 242 2.11 16.22 -15.67
CA PRO A 242 3.49 16.70 -15.66
C PRO A 242 4.40 15.71 -14.94
N PRO A 243 5.70 15.66 -15.25
CA PRO A 243 6.67 14.88 -14.49
C PRO A 243 6.70 15.30 -13.02
N VAL A 244 6.90 14.33 -12.13
CA VAL A 244 7.08 14.55 -10.68
C VAL A 244 8.20 13.67 -10.15
N LEU A 245 8.80 14.03 -9.02
CA LEU A 245 9.65 13.12 -8.26
C LEU A 245 8.77 12.19 -7.40
N ALA A 246 9.12 10.91 -7.37
CA ALA A 246 8.33 9.87 -6.73
C ALA A 246 8.14 10.11 -5.22
N GLY A 247 9.20 10.44 -4.52
CA GLY A 247 9.17 10.67 -3.07
C GLY A 247 8.29 11.84 -2.66
N PRO A 248 8.51 13.08 -3.16
CA PRO A 248 7.64 14.21 -2.88
C PRO A 248 6.18 13.95 -3.27
N HIS A 249 5.94 13.25 -4.37
CA HIS A 249 4.58 12.88 -4.77
C HIS A 249 3.93 11.91 -3.78
N LEU A 250 4.65 10.87 -3.35
CA LEU A 250 4.20 9.92 -2.34
C LEU A 250 3.91 10.62 -1.00
N LEU A 251 4.82 11.50 -0.55
CA LEU A 251 4.66 12.25 0.69
C LEU A 251 3.41 13.14 0.65
N SER A 252 3.14 13.81 -0.47
CA SER A 252 1.94 14.64 -0.62
C SER A 252 0.65 13.83 -0.51
N LYS A 253 0.63 12.59 -1.00
CA LYS A 253 -0.49 11.66 -0.86
C LYS A 253 -0.64 11.16 0.57
N PHE A 254 0.48 10.81 1.21
CA PHE A 254 0.49 10.34 2.60
C PHE A 254 -0.03 11.40 3.56
N THR A 255 0.47 12.64 3.48
CA THR A 255 0.03 13.74 4.36
C THR A 255 -1.44 14.13 4.16
N SER A 256 -2.00 13.90 2.96
CA SER A 256 -3.43 14.13 2.73
C SER A 256 -4.35 13.10 3.39
N THR A 257 -3.82 11.93 3.75
CA THR A 257 -4.56 10.80 4.38
C THR A 257 -4.39 10.72 5.87
N VAL A 258 -3.20 11.04 6.37
CA VAL A 258 -2.91 11.20 7.80
C VAL A 258 -3.35 12.60 8.18
N GLY A 259 -4.67 12.80 8.37
CA GLY A 259 -5.20 14.08 8.81
C GLY A 259 -4.62 14.50 10.18
N GLU A 260 -4.70 15.77 10.52
CA GLU A 260 -4.38 16.28 11.86
C GLU A 260 -5.12 15.41 12.90
N TYR A 261 -4.35 14.69 13.72
CA TYR A 261 -4.83 13.98 14.89
C TYR A 261 -5.03 14.95 16.05
#